data_5307b9a7111d7da68e6c78fb9082deec
#
_entry.id   5307b9a7111d7da68e6c78fb9082deec
#
_cell.length_a   1.000
_cell.length_b   1.000
_cell.length_c   1.000
_cell.angle_alpha   90.00
_cell.angle_beta   90.00
_cell.angle_gamma   90.00
#
_symmetry.space_group_name_H-M   'P 1'
#
loop_
_entity.id
_entity.type
_entity.pdbx_description
1 polymer ?
#
loop_
_entity_poly.entity_id
_entity_poly.type
_entity_poly.pdbx_seq_one_letter_code
_entity_poly.pdbx_strand_id
1 'polypeptide(L)'
;MLYPAIQVNGIYENVYLLGTSLARPVISKAQIDVAEQEGCFAVSHGCTGKGNDQVRFELSFYALKPDVKVIAPWRDPEFFKRFAGRKDLLDYAAEKGIPVTQTKSKPWSTDENMAHISFEAGILEDPDTTPPKDMWKLTVDPSDAPDTPEDFVIEFSKGKPVKLTLNDGTTVTDPVELFLTANAIARRNGVGRIDIVENRFIGIKSRGCYETPGLTILRSTHIDLEGLTLDREVRAIRDNFVTPQYSKLLYNGMYFTPECEYVRSMIQPSQNTVNGVVRARCYKGSISILGRSSTTEKLYDATESSMDELTGFEPQDASGFIAVQAIRIKKYGEKAREGGNTLTL
;
A
#
# COMPACT_ATOMS: atom_id res chain seq x y z
N MET A 1 -3.72 -3.47 -11.19
CA MET A 1 -2.69 -3.09 -10.19
C MET A 1 -3.21 -3.20 -8.75
N LEU A 2 -4.39 -2.66 -8.42
CA LEU A 2 -4.87 -2.58 -7.03
C LEU A 2 -5.07 -3.94 -6.36
N TYR A 3 -5.78 -4.87 -6.98
CA TYR A 3 -6.05 -6.19 -6.39
C TYR A 3 -4.81 -7.07 -6.22
N PRO A 4 -3.86 -7.13 -7.17
CA PRO A 4 -2.57 -7.76 -6.91
C PRO A 4 -1.80 -7.15 -5.74
N ALA A 5 -1.89 -5.84 -5.51
CA ALA A 5 -1.27 -5.20 -4.35
C ALA A 5 -1.95 -5.61 -3.03
N ILE A 6 -3.27 -5.83 -3.03
CA ILE A 6 -4.00 -6.38 -1.88
C ILE A 6 -3.57 -7.83 -1.63
N GLN A 7 -3.52 -8.67 -2.67
CA GLN A 7 -3.12 -10.07 -2.55
C GLN A 7 -1.72 -10.27 -1.95
N VAL A 8 -0.78 -9.38 -2.23
CA VAL A 8 0.57 -9.40 -1.66
C VAL A 8 0.68 -8.62 -0.35
N ASN A 9 -0.40 -8.01 0.13
CA ASN A 9 -0.41 -7.09 1.26
C ASN A 9 0.61 -5.95 1.12
N GLY A 10 0.78 -5.44 -0.11
CA GLY A 10 1.77 -4.43 -0.47
C GLY A 10 1.77 -3.24 0.47
N ILE A 11 2.93 -2.98 1.08
CA ILE A 11 3.13 -1.88 2.02
C ILE A 11 4.61 -1.49 2.06
N TYR A 12 4.89 -0.20 2.01
CA TYR A 12 6.24 0.34 2.12
C TYR A 12 6.45 0.95 3.50
N GLU A 13 7.60 0.64 4.11
CA GLU A 13 7.96 1.09 5.47
C GLU A 13 6.87 0.87 6.52
N ASN A 14 6.10 -0.22 6.39
CA ASN A 14 5.03 -0.67 7.28
C ASN A 14 3.77 0.20 7.35
N VAL A 15 3.69 1.30 6.60
CA VAL A 15 2.54 2.22 6.65
C VAL A 15 2.03 2.67 5.30
N TYR A 16 2.89 2.85 4.28
CA TYR A 16 2.50 3.43 3.00
C TYR A 16 1.98 2.36 2.02
N LEU A 17 0.72 2.48 1.60
CA LEU A 17 0.04 1.54 0.71
C LEU A 17 0.33 1.75 -0.79
N LEU A 18 1.42 2.44 -1.13
CA LEU A 18 1.97 2.54 -2.48
C LEU A 18 1.06 3.21 -3.51
N GLY A 19 0.11 4.04 -3.09
CA GLY A 19 -0.93 4.57 -3.98
C GLY A 19 -0.41 5.32 -5.20
N THR A 20 0.61 6.18 -5.05
CA THR A 20 1.29 6.84 -6.17
C THR A 20 2.07 5.83 -7.03
N SER A 21 2.81 4.92 -6.37
CA SER A 21 3.65 3.93 -7.07
C SER A 21 2.84 2.96 -7.92
N LEU A 22 1.62 2.62 -7.50
CA LEU A 22 0.68 1.76 -8.24
C LEU A 22 0.17 2.41 -9.53
N ALA A 23 0.03 3.74 -9.55
CA ALA A 23 -0.48 4.47 -10.71
C ALA A 23 0.56 4.59 -11.83
N ARG A 24 1.85 4.76 -11.50
CA ARG A 24 2.89 5.07 -12.49
C ARG A 24 3.09 4.00 -13.57
N PRO A 25 3.16 2.70 -13.27
CA PRO A 25 3.22 1.66 -14.32
C PRO A 25 2.01 1.66 -15.25
N VAL A 26 0.82 1.94 -14.73
CA VAL A 26 -0.42 2.01 -15.54
C VAL A 26 -0.38 3.19 -16.50
N ILE A 27 -0.02 4.38 -15.99
CA ILE A 27 0.11 5.60 -16.80
C ILE A 27 1.20 5.43 -17.86
N SER A 28 2.37 4.89 -17.47
CA SER A 28 3.48 4.65 -18.40
C SER A 28 3.08 3.71 -19.54
N LYS A 29 2.38 2.62 -19.22
CA LYS A 29 1.90 1.67 -20.23
C LYS A 29 0.95 2.35 -21.20
N ALA A 30 -0.05 3.09 -20.72
CA ALA A 30 -0.98 3.80 -21.56
C ALA A 30 -0.29 4.87 -22.43
N GLN A 31 0.68 5.58 -21.89
CA GLN A 31 1.43 6.59 -22.62
C GLN A 31 2.28 5.99 -23.74
N ILE A 32 2.95 4.85 -23.47
CA ILE A 32 3.71 4.13 -24.51
C ILE A 32 2.78 3.57 -25.58
N ASP A 33 1.62 3.00 -25.22
CA ASP A 33 0.65 2.49 -26.18
C ASP A 33 0.16 3.59 -27.16
N VAL A 34 -0.14 4.78 -26.63
CA VAL A 34 -0.51 5.94 -27.45
C VAL A 34 0.67 6.40 -28.31
N ALA A 35 1.88 6.46 -27.74
CA ALA A 35 3.08 6.85 -28.51
C ALA A 35 3.36 5.90 -29.69
N GLU A 36 3.14 4.60 -29.51
CA GLU A 36 3.28 3.61 -30.59
C GLU A 36 2.18 3.76 -31.65
N GLN A 37 0.92 3.95 -31.23
CA GLN A 37 -0.21 4.17 -32.14
C GLN A 37 -0.04 5.42 -32.99
N GLU A 38 0.50 6.50 -32.42
CA GLU A 38 0.71 7.78 -33.09
C GLU A 38 2.08 7.88 -33.79
N GLY A 39 2.92 6.83 -33.75
CA GLY A 39 4.24 6.82 -34.36
C GLY A 39 5.23 7.78 -33.68
N CYS A 40 5.06 8.08 -32.42
CA CYS A 40 5.93 8.98 -31.67
C CYS A 40 7.24 8.27 -31.30
N PHE A 41 8.37 8.98 -31.50
CA PHE A 41 9.70 8.51 -31.09
C PHE A 41 10.09 8.95 -29.67
N ALA A 42 9.31 9.84 -29.07
CA ALA A 42 9.58 10.41 -27.74
C ALA A 42 8.31 10.50 -26.90
N VAL A 43 8.50 10.39 -25.59
CA VAL A 43 7.50 10.68 -24.56
C VAL A 43 8.02 11.76 -23.61
N SER A 44 7.13 12.43 -22.89
CA SER A 44 7.51 13.51 -21.99
C SER A 44 6.82 13.37 -20.63
N HIS A 45 7.50 13.84 -19.57
CA HIS A 45 6.91 14.00 -18.25
C HIS A 45 7.37 15.30 -17.59
N GLY A 46 6.52 15.85 -16.72
CA GLY A 46 6.81 17.07 -15.94
C GLY A 46 7.29 16.83 -14.51
N CYS A 47 7.82 15.63 -14.20
CA CYS A 47 8.26 15.29 -12.85
C CYS A 47 9.46 16.13 -12.43
N THR A 48 9.49 16.55 -11.15
CA THR A 48 10.62 17.31 -10.60
C THR A 48 11.88 16.46 -10.50
N GLY A 49 13.06 17.09 -10.65
CA GLY A 49 14.34 16.40 -10.63
C GLY A 49 14.74 15.77 -9.28
N LYS A 50 13.99 16.01 -8.20
CA LYS A 50 14.23 15.47 -6.85
C LYS A 50 13.19 14.42 -6.41
N GLY A 51 12.12 14.21 -7.22
CA GLY A 51 11.07 13.24 -6.90
C GLY A 51 11.35 11.83 -7.38
N ASN A 52 10.70 10.83 -6.76
CA ASN A 52 10.75 9.44 -7.22
C ASN A 52 10.06 9.23 -8.59
N ASP A 53 9.08 10.06 -8.92
CA ASP A 53 8.21 9.85 -10.07
C ASP A 53 8.94 9.89 -11.42
N GLN A 54 9.96 10.73 -11.56
CA GLN A 54 10.81 10.72 -12.75
C GLN A 54 11.42 9.33 -12.99
N VAL A 55 11.92 8.68 -11.93
CA VAL A 55 12.51 7.35 -12.02
C VAL A 55 11.44 6.31 -12.36
N ARG A 56 10.28 6.39 -11.70
CA ARG A 56 9.16 5.46 -11.93
C ARG A 56 8.63 5.50 -13.36
N PHE A 57 8.48 6.69 -13.94
CA PHE A 57 8.06 6.84 -15.33
C PHE A 57 9.12 6.33 -16.30
N GLU A 58 10.36 6.78 -16.15
CA GLU A 58 11.41 6.48 -17.13
C GLU A 58 11.81 5.03 -17.14
N LEU A 59 11.99 4.38 -15.98
CA LEU A 59 12.27 2.95 -15.93
C LEU A 59 11.12 2.13 -16.56
N SER A 60 9.87 2.56 -16.36
CA SER A 60 8.73 1.94 -17.02
C SER A 60 8.75 2.16 -18.54
N PHE A 61 9.07 3.36 -19.01
CA PHE A 61 9.16 3.65 -20.44
C PHE A 61 10.24 2.82 -21.13
N TYR A 62 11.46 2.77 -20.55
CA TYR A 62 12.57 2.00 -21.12
C TYR A 62 12.32 0.49 -21.10
N ALA A 63 11.59 -0.03 -20.12
CA ALA A 63 11.21 -1.43 -20.10
C ALA A 63 10.16 -1.75 -21.18
N LEU A 64 9.22 -0.84 -21.44
CA LEU A 64 8.13 -1.05 -22.40
C LEU A 64 8.55 -0.73 -23.84
N LYS A 65 9.41 0.27 -24.04
CA LYS A 65 9.92 0.73 -25.34
C LYS A 65 11.38 1.17 -25.21
N PRO A 66 12.36 0.25 -25.36
CA PRO A 66 13.78 0.50 -25.10
C PRO A 66 14.42 1.63 -25.90
N ASP A 67 13.91 1.90 -27.10
CA ASP A 67 14.40 2.93 -28.02
C ASP A 67 13.73 4.31 -27.85
N VAL A 68 12.75 4.43 -26.92
CA VAL A 68 12.02 5.68 -26.71
C VAL A 68 12.94 6.78 -26.16
N LYS A 69 12.81 7.99 -26.69
CA LYS A 69 13.43 9.18 -26.10
C LYS A 69 12.52 9.76 -25.03
N VAL A 70 13.14 10.19 -23.91
CA VAL A 70 12.38 10.84 -22.84
C VAL A 70 12.75 12.32 -22.78
N ILE A 71 11.74 13.17 -22.80
CA ILE A 71 11.85 14.61 -22.64
C ILE A 71 11.43 14.92 -21.18
N ALA A 72 12.45 15.31 -20.39
CA ALA A 72 12.28 15.63 -18.96
C ALA A 72 12.79 17.05 -18.67
N PRO A 73 11.98 18.10 -18.86
CA PRO A 73 12.41 19.50 -18.79
C PRO A 73 13.08 19.88 -17.48
N TRP A 74 12.64 19.32 -16.35
CA TRP A 74 13.23 19.57 -15.03
C TRP A 74 14.67 19.06 -14.84
N ARG A 75 15.27 18.42 -15.86
CA ARG A 75 16.68 18.04 -15.91
C ARG A 75 17.43 18.77 -17.04
N ASP A 76 16.75 19.59 -17.80
CA ASP A 76 17.36 20.41 -18.86
C ASP A 76 17.92 21.70 -18.27
N PRO A 77 19.25 21.95 -18.41
CA PRO A 77 19.88 23.18 -17.91
C PRO A 77 19.28 24.47 -18.48
N GLU A 78 18.82 24.48 -19.73
CA GLU A 78 18.20 25.65 -20.33
C GLU A 78 16.82 25.94 -19.70
N PHE A 79 16.08 24.90 -19.35
CA PHE A 79 14.82 25.05 -18.61
C PHE A 79 15.06 25.67 -17.23
N PHE A 80 16.06 25.20 -16.49
CA PHE A 80 16.41 25.75 -15.16
C PHE A 80 16.90 27.21 -15.20
N LYS A 81 17.60 27.60 -16.27
CA LYS A 81 17.99 29.00 -16.42
C LYS A 81 16.77 29.93 -16.53
N ARG A 82 15.68 29.43 -17.13
CA ARG A 82 14.43 30.19 -17.32
C ARG A 82 13.51 30.11 -16.12
N PHE A 83 13.42 28.96 -15.48
CA PHE A 83 12.47 28.68 -14.38
C PHE A 83 13.25 28.16 -13.17
N ALA A 84 13.69 29.06 -12.29
CA ALA A 84 14.43 28.69 -11.07
C ALA A 84 13.53 28.04 -10.00
N GLY A 85 12.21 28.23 -10.09
CA GLY A 85 11.27 27.68 -9.13
C GLY A 85 9.80 27.85 -9.50
N ARG A 86 8.94 27.47 -8.54
CA ARG A 86 7.48 27.53 -8.71
C ARG A 86 6.97 28.94 -9.05
N LYS A 87 7.57 29.98 -8.49
CA LYS A 87 7.16 31.36 -8.73
C LYS A 87 7.26 31.71 -10.21
N ASP A 88 8.39 31.39 -10.86
CA ASP A 88 8.63 31.72 -12.27
C ASP A 88 7.64 30.99 -13.17
N LEU A 89 7.26 29.74 -12.81
CA LEU A 89 6.24 28.99 -13.53
C LEU A 89 4.84 29.61 -13.39
N LEU A 90 4.48 30.08 -12.20
CA LEU A 90 3.20 30.74 -11.98
C LEU A 90 3.12 32.10 -12.71
N ASP A 91 4.21 32.86 -12.70
CA ASP A 91 4.30 34.13 -13.43
C ASP A 91 4.20 33.89 -14.95
N TYR A 92 4.86 32.85 -15.47
CA TYR A 92 4.75 32.45 -16.86
C TYR A 92 3.35 31.96 -17.23
N ALA A 93 2.73 31.16 -16.36
CA ALA A 93 1.36 30.70 -16.58
C ALA A 93 0.38 31.88 -16.65
N ALA A 94 0.54 32.88 -15.77
CA ALA A 94 -0.26 34.10 -15.79
C ALA A 94 -0.02 34.92 -17.08
N GLU A 95 1.25 35.08 -17.51
CA GLU A 95 1.61 35.77 -18.76
C GLU A 95 0.97 35.10 -19.99
N LYS A 96 0.94 33.75 -20.01
CA LYS A 96 0.43 32.96 -21.14
C LYS A 96 -1.06 32.60 -21.04
N GLY A 97 -1.75 33.02 -19.97
CA GLY A 97 -3.16 32.69 -19.76
C GLY A 97 -3.40 31.20 -19.51
N ILE A 98 -2.40 30.47 -18.98
CA ILE A 98 -2.52 29.04 -18.65
C ILE A 98 -3.26 28.93 -17.32
N PRO A 99 -4.41 28.24 -17.27
CA PRO A 99 -5.14 28.06 -16.03
C PRO A 99 -4.37 27.15 -15.06
N VAL A 100 -4.16 27.60 -13.83
CA VAL A 100 -3.53 26.86 -12.76
C VAL A 100 -4.43 26.85 -11.54
N THR A 101 -4.56 25.70 -10.90
CA THR A 101 -5.41 25.52 -9.70
C THR A 101 -4.66 25.83 -8.39
N GLN A 102 -3.33 25.90 -8.45
CA GLN A 102 -2.48 26.14 -7.27
C GLN A 102 -2.41 27.62 -6.96
N THR A 103 -2.61 27.96 -5.69
CA THR A 103 -2.56 29.32 -5.19
C THR A 103 -1.53 29.47 -4.06
N LYS A 104 -1.12 30.70 -3.76
CA LYS A 104 -0.24 31.02 -2.60
C LYS A 104 -0.82 30.59 -1.25
N SER A 105 -2.15 30.40 -1.17
CA SER A 105 -2.87 30.01 0.06
C SER A 105 -2.86 28.51 0.33
N LYS A 106 -2.49 27.66 -0.65
CA LYS A 106 -2.33 26.21 -0.48
C LYS A 106 -0.91 25.80 -0.88
N PRO A 107 0.05 25.93 0.04
CA PRO A 107 1.49 25.87 -0.27
C PRO A 107 2.04 24.46 -0.43
N TRP A 108 1.22 23.41 -0.48
CA TRP A 108 1.61 22.01 -0.72
C TRP A 108 1.28 21.55 -2.13
N SER A 109 1.99 20.56 -2.61
CA SER A 109 1.69 19.83 -3.86
C SER A 109 0.68 18.72 -3.60
N THR A 110 -0.17 18.44 -4.58
CA THR A 110 -1.20 17.40 -4.49
C THR A 110 -1.16 16.55 -5.75
N ASP A 111 -1.19 15.22 -5.58
CA ASP A 111 -1.31 14.25 -6.67
C ASP A 111 -2.38 13.20 -6.31
N GLU A 112 -3.41 13.08 -7.15
CA GLU A 112 -4.59 12.26 -6.89
C GLU A 112 -4.78 11.22 -7.98
N ASN A 113 -5.17 10.02 -7.58
CA ASN A 113 -5.65 8.97 -8.47
C ASN A 113 -6.85 8.24 -7.84
N MET A 114 -7.39 7.23 -8.51
CA MET A 114 -8.58 6.51 -8.06
C MET A 114 -8.46 5.95 -6.63
N ALA A 115 -7.26 5.55 -6.21
CA ALA A 115 -7.03 4.86 -4.94
C ALA A 115 -6.44 5.73 -3.84
N HIS A 116 -5.93 6.92 -4.19
CA HIS A 116 -4.98 7.61 -3.33
C HIS A 116 -4.89 9.10 -3.65
N ILE A 117 -4.53 9.87 -2.65
CA ILE A 117 -4.05 11.23 -2.81
C ILE A 117 -2.80 11.45 -1.94
N SER A 118 -1.82 12.15 -2.48
CA SER A 118 -0.62 12.60 -1.76
C SER A 118 -0.61 14.11 -1.59
N PHE A 119 -0.09 14.54 -0.44
CA PHE A 119 0.22 15.94 -0.12
C PHE A 119 1.67 16.03 0.30
N GLU A 120 2.44 16.86 -0.37
CA GLU A 120 3.88 17.02 -0.17
C GLU A 120 4.32 18.47 -0.33
N ALA A 121 5.53 18.79 0.10
CA ALA A 121 6.18 20.11 -0.06
C ALA A 121 5.53 21.25 0.72
N GLY A 122 6.09 22.45 0.59
CA GLY A 122 5.63 23.66 1.26
C GLY A 122 5.74 23.57 2.78
N ILE A 123 4.65 23.83 3.48
CA ILE A 123 4.62 23.75 4.95
C ILE A 123 4.87 22.34 5.50
N LEU A 124 4.67 21.30 4.68
CA LEU A 124 4.88 19.90 5.07
C LEU A 124 6.36 19.50 5.07
N GLU A 125 7.25 20.35 4.54
CA GLU A 125 8.71 20.10 4.58
C GLU A 125 9.26 20.15 6.00
N ASP A 126 8.59 20.86 6.91
CA ASP A 126 8.84 20.79 8.33
C ASP A 126 8.05 19.63 8.95
N PRO A 127 8.71 18.55 9.41
CA PRO A 127 8.02 17.38 9.94
C PRO A 127 7.30 17.62 11.26
N ASP A 128 7.59 18.72 11.98
CA ASP A 128 6.92 19.10 13.22
C ASP A 128 5.62 19.89 12.97
N THR A 129 5.41 20.38 11.76
CA THR A 129 4.19 21.09 11.39
C THR A 129 3.00 20.14 11.25
N THR A 130 1.94 20.34 12.06
CA THR A 130 0.69 19.59 11.94
C THR A 130 -0.01 19.90 10.60
N PRO A 131 -0.37 18.89 9.80
CA PRO A 131 -1.11 19.10 8.57
C PRO A 131 -2.44 19.81 8.83
N PRO A 132 -2.78 20.89 8.09
CA PRO A 132 -4.05 21.59 8.25
C PRO A 132 -5.25 20.66 8.04
N LYS A 133 -6.31 20.83 8.82
CA LYS A 133 -7.52 20.01 8.74
C LYS A 133 -8.17 20.05 7.34
N ASP A 134 -8.12 21.19 6.67
CA ASP A 134 -8.67 21.41 5.33
C ASP A 134 -7.75 20.94 4.18
N MET A 135 -6.57 20.41 4.50
CA MET A 135 -5.67 19.79 3.52
C MET A 135 -6.24 18.46 3.00
N TRP A 136 -6.79 17.67 3.90
CA TRP A 136 -7.35 16.36 3.59
C TRP A 136 -8.58 16.48 2.70
N LYS A 137 -8.62 15.76 1.57
CA LYS A 137 -9.66 15.90 0.54
C LYS A 137 -10.54 14.68 0.36
N LEU A 138 -9.99 13.49 0.57
CA LEU A 138 -10.73 12.26 0.32
C LEU A 138 -11.55 11.82 1.53
N THR A 139 -11.00 11.97 2.72
CA THR A 139 -11.61 11.49 3.94
C THR A 139 -12.15 12.65 4.78
N VAL A 140 -13.28 12.46 5.43
CA VAL A 140 -13.72 13.36 6.49
C VAL A 140 -12.76 13.28 7.67
N ASP A 141 -12.68 14.35 8.46
CA ASP A 141 -11.92 14.27 9.71
C ASP A 141 -12.55 13.23 10.64
N PRO A 142 -11.77 12.34 11.29
CA PRO A 142 -12.33 11.34 12.20
C PRO A 142 -13.24 11.91 13.29
N SER A 143 -12.97 13.14 13.77
CA SER A 143 -13.81 13.80 14.74
C SER A 143 -15.18 14.23 14.19
N ASP A 144 -15.26 14.48 12.87
CA ASP A 144 -16.46 14.90 12.16
C ASP A 144 -17.19 13.73 11.47
N ALA A 145 -16.61 12.52 11.53
CA ALA A 145 -17.23 11.32 10.98
C ALA A 145 -18.50 10.93 11.73
N PRO A 146 -19.44 10.23 11.08
CA PRO A 146 -20.71 9.84 11.70
C PRO A 146 -20.53 9.12 13.03
N ASP A 147 -21.45 9.38 13.97
CA ASP A 147 -21.52 8.69 15.27
C ASP A 147 -22.12 7.27 15.18
N THR A 148 -22.65 6.91 14.02
CA THR A 148 -23.16 5.58 13.76
C THR A 148 -22.10 4.75 13.05
N PRO A 149 -21.66 3.62 13.62
CA PRO A 149 -20.73 2.70 12.95
C PRO A 149 -21.32 2.16 11.65
N GLU A 150 -20.48 1.93 10.66
CA GLU A 150 -20.87 1.36 9.39
C GLU A 150 -20.27 -0.03 9.19
N ASP A 151 -21.16 -1.02 9.13
CA ASP A 151 -20.80 -2.42 8.92
C ASP A 151 -20.88 -2.77 7.43
N PHE A 152 -20.03 -3.68 6.99
CA PHE A 152 -20.03 -4.22 5.64
C PHE A 152 -19.40 -5.62 5.63
N VAL A 153 -19.61 -6.33 4.52
CA VAL A 153 -19.10 -7.68 4.32
C VAL A 153 -18.33 -7.73 3.01
N ILE A 154 -17.12 -8.29 3.03
CA ILE A 154 -16.32 -8.53 1.84
C ILE A 154 -16.11 -10.02 1.65
N GLU A 155 -16.43 -10.53 0.46
CA GLU A 155 -16.15 -11.87 0.01
C GLU A 155 -14.89 -11.87 -0.86
N PHE A 156 -13.97 -12.79 -0.56
CA PHE A 156 -12.72 -12.98 -1.29
C PHE A 156 -12.70 -14.32 -2.03
N SER A 157 -12.14 -14.29 -3.23
CA SER A 157 -11.79 -15.50 -4.01
C SER A 157 -10.35 -15.40 -4.47
N LYS A 158 -9.53 -16.36 -4.08
CA LYS A 158 -8.09 -16.36 -4.34
C LYS A 158 -7.42 -15.03 -3.97
N GLY A 159 -7.78 -14.51 -2.81
CA GLY A 159 -7.28 -13.25 -2.26
C GLY A 159 -7.77 -11.98 -2.97
N LYS A 160 -8.63 -12.08 -3.97
CA LYS A 160 -9.24 -10.92 -4.63
C LYS A 160 -10.61 -10.66 -4.02
N PRO A 161 -10.94 -9.41 -3.65
CA PRO A 161 -12.29 -9.06 -3.28
C PRO A 161 -13.20 -9.21 -4.50
N VAL A 162 -14.25 -10.02 -4.39
CA VAL A 162 -15.18 -10.34 -5.49
C VAL A 162 -16.60 -9.86 -5.23
N LYS A 163 -16.93 -9.56 -3.98
CA LYS A 163 -18.24 -9.04 -3.60
C LYS A 163 -18.13 -8.20 -2.34
N LEU A 164 -18.82 -7.07 -2.33
CA LEU A 164 -19.00 -6.21 -1.16
C LEU A 164 -20.51 -6.11 -0.89
N THR A 165 -20.92 -6.34 0.34
CA THR A 165 -22.32 -6.24 0.78
C THR A 165 -22.42 -5.18 1.86
N LEU A 166 -23.32 -4.21 1.66
CA LEU A 166 -23.64 -3.14 2.60
C LEU A 166 -24.67 -3.59 3.64
N ASN A 167 -24.85 -2.82 4.70
CA ASN A 167 -25.83 -3.10 5.75
C ASN A 167 -27.30 -3.19 5.28
N ASP A 168 -27.64 -2.48 4.21
CA ASP A 168 -28.98 -2.52 3.60
C ASP A 168 -29.20 -3.73 2.70
N GLY A 169 -28.21 -4.62 2.58
CA GLY A 169 -28.23 -5.80 1.72
C GLY A 169 -27.82 -5.54 0.29
N THR A 170 -27.51 -4.30 -0.10
CA THR A 170 -26.97 -3.98 -1.44
C THR A 170 -25.65 -4.69 -1.66
N THR A 171 -25.50 -5.32 -2.83
CA THR A 171 -24.29 -6.06 -3.21
C THR A 171 -23.63 -5.46 -4.43
N VAL A 172 -22.29 -5.38 -4.41
CA VAL A 172 -21.46 -4.88 -5.51
C VAL A 172 -20.44 -5.95 -5.89
N THR A 173 -20.41 -6.32 -7.17
CA THR A 173 -19.54 -7.38 -7.72
C THR A 173 -18.67 -6.91 -8.88
N ASP A 174 -19.01 -5.81 -9.54
CA ASP A 174 -18.11 -5.21 -10.52
C ASP A 174 -16.82 -4.77 -9.81
N PRO A 175 -15.63 -5.13 -10.29
CA PRO A 175 -14.39 -4.87 -9.57
C PRO A 175 -14.05 -3.38 -9.43
N VAL A 176 -14.48 -2.52 -10.35
CA VAL A 176 -14.26 -1.07 -10.25
C VAL A 176 -15.22 -0.48 -9.24
N GLU A 177 -16.51 -0.78 -9.36
CA GLU A 177 -17.55 -0.31 -8.43
C GLU A 177 -17.34 -0.81 -7.00
N LEU A 178 -16.85 -2.04 -6.84
CA LEU A 178 -16.48 -2.58 -5.53
C LEU A 178 -15.38 -1.73 -4.89
N PHE A 179 -14.33 -1.40 -5.63
CA PHE A 179 -13.27 -0.56 -5.13
C PHE A 179 -13.75 0.86 -4.80
N LEU A 180 -14.57 1.45 -5.67
CA LEU A 180 -15.15 2.79 -5.44
C LEU A 180 -16.09 2.80 -4.24
N THR A 181 -16.88 1.74 -4.03
CA THR A 181 -17.73 1.58 -2.85
C THR A 181 -16.90 1.45 -1.57
N ALA A 182 -15.83 0.65 -1.60
CA ALA A 182 -14.90 0.55 -0.49
C ALA A 182 -14.24 1.92 -0.16
N ASN A 183 -13.84 2.68 -1.19
CA ASN A 183 -13.38 4.05 -1.02
C ASN A 183 -14.45 4.93 -0.34
N ALA A 184 -15.68 4.86 -0.79
CA ALA A 184 -16.76 5.69 -0.25
C ALA A 184 -17.03 5.39 1.23
N ILE A 185 -17.04 4.11 1.64
CA ILE A 185 -17.18 3.70 3.04
C ILE A 185 -16.04 4.29 3.88
N ALA A 186 -14.79 4.08 3.47
CA ALA A 186 -13.64 4.53 4.22
C ALA A 186 -13.58 6.06 4.31
N ARG A 187 -13.87 6.78 3.22
CA ARG A 187 -13.88 8.25 3.13
C ARG A 187 -14.83 8.89 4.15
N ARG A 188 -16.10 8.45 4.18
CA ARG A 188 -17.09 9.04 5.09
C ARG A 188 -16.88 8.68 6.55
N ASN A 189 -16.08 7.64 6.82
CA ASN A 189 -15.70 7.22 8.17
C ASN A 189 -14.31 7.72 8.59
N GLY A 190 -13.64 8.55 7.79
CA GLY A 190 -12.34 9.12 8.11
C GLY A 190 -11.17 8.13 8.08
N VAL A 191 -11.33 6.98 7.42
CA VAL A 191 -10.34 5.89 7.40
C VAL A 191 -9.35 6.06 6.24
N GLY A 192 -8.06 5.86 6.50
CA GLY A 192 -7.02 5.75 5.47
C GLY A 192 -6.02 6.90 5.39
N ARG A 193 -5.93 7.78 6.40
CA ARG A 193 -4.90 8.82 6.50
C ARG A 193 -3.62 8.28 7.08
N ILE A 194 -2.49 8.70 6.53
CA ILE A 194 -1.16 8.52 7.12
C ILE A 194 -0.32 9.78 6.95
N ASP A 195 0.63 9.98 7.84
CA ASP A 195 1.68 10.98 7.80
C ASP A 195 3.01 10.27 8.08
N ILE A 196 3.95 10.35 7.15
CA ILE A 196 5.18 9.55 7.19
C ILE A 196 6.38 10.36 6.71
N VAL A 197 7.51 10.19 7.38
CA VAL A 197 8.82 10.55 6.85
C VAL A 197 9.45 9.29 6.26
N GLU A 198 9.44 9.17 4.94
CA GLU A 198 9.86 7.99 4.20
C GLU A 198 11.24 8.15 3.56
N ASN A 199 11.89 7.03 3.24
CA ASN A 199 13.14 7.00 2.48
C ASN A 199 12.84 6.92 0.98
N ARG A 200 13.20 7.97 0.23
CA ARG A 200 13.05 7.99 -1.23
C ARG A 200 14.15 7.17 -1.92
N PHE A 201 13.83 6.61 -3.06
CA PHE A 201 14.78 5.80 -3.86
C PHE A 201 16.07 6.56 -4.22
N ILE A 202 15.98 7.85 -4.45
CA ILE A 202 17.10 8.73 -4.71
C ILE A 202 18.00 9.03 -3.49
N GLY A 203 17.74 8.42 -2.34
CA GLY A 203 18.60 8.46 -1.15
C GLY A 203 18.31 9.57 -0.14
N ILE A 204 17.21 10.34 -0.29
CA ILE A 204 16.83 11.37 0.66
C ILE A 204 15.59 10.94 1.47
N LYS A 205 15.43 11.53 2.66
CA LYS A 205 14.17 11.45 3.41
C LYS A 205 13.20 12.54 2.95
N SER A 206 11.91 12.21 2.92
CA SER A 206 10.87 13.16 2.57
C SER A 206 9.60 12.85 3.35
N ARG A 207 8.91 13.88 3.81
CA ARG A 207 7.59 13.72 4.42
C ARG A 207 6.52 13.70 3.35
N GLY A 208 5.56 12.77 3.48
CA GLY A 208 4.34 12.72 2.71
C GLY A 208 3.13 12.49 3.61
N CYS A 209 2.05 13.21 3.34
CA CYS A 209 0.75 12.96 3.96
C CYS A 209 -0.13 12.31 2.88
N TYR A 210 -0.74 11.18 3.20
CA TYR A 210 -1.42 10.35 2.22
C TYR A 210 -2.82 9.96 2.70
N GLU A 211 -3.77 9.88 1.78
CA GLU A 211 -5.08 9.27 2.00
C GLU A 211 -5.22 8.07 1.05
N THR A 212 -5.48 6.90 1.60
CA THR A 212 -5.60 5.65 0.84
C THR A 212 -6.79 4.84 1.35
N PRO A 213 -8.02 5.37 1.26
CA PRO A 213 -9.17 4.86 2.00
C PRO A 213 -9.56 3.43 1.63
N GLY A 214 -9.88 3.15 0.37
CA GLY A 214 -10.35 1.83 -0.07
C GLY A 214 -9.31 0.73 0.09
N LEU A 215 -8.03 1.02 -0.23
CA LEU A 215 -6.95 0.05 -0.02
C LEU A 215 -6.79 -0.31 1.45
N THR A 216 -6.98 0.65 2.36
CA THR A 216 -6.87 0.41 3.81
C THR A 216 -7.87 -0.63 4.28
N ILE A 217 -9.15 -0.48 3.92
CA ILE A 217 -10.18 -1.44 4.37
C ILE A 217 -10.07 -2.79 3.66
N LEU A 218 -9.76 -2.81 2.36
CA LEU A 218 -9.61 -4.04 1.59
C LEU A 218 -8.38 -4.85 2.05
N ARG A 219 -7.25 -4.18 2.30
CA ARG A 219 -6.05 -4.83 2.82
C ARG A 219 -6.28 -5.37 4.24
N SER A 220 -6.91 -4.60 5.13
CA SER A 220 -7.16 -5.04 6.51
C SER A 220 -8.05 -6.28 6.56
N THR A 221 -9.09 -6.34 5.75
CA THR A 221 -9.99 -7.50 5.67
C THR A 221 -9.32 -8.70 5.00
N HIS A 222 -8.47 -8.47 3.99
CA HIS A 222 -7.69 -9.52 3.34
C HIS A 222 -6.70 -10.20 4.31
N ILE A 223 -5.90 -9.42 5.04
CA ILE A 223 -4.94 -9.93 6.04
C ILE A 223 -5.64 -10.77 7.12
N ASP A 224 -6.82 -10.34 7.52
CA ASP A 224 -7.61 -11.06 8.51
C ASP A 224 -8.06 -12.43 8.01
N LEU A 225 -8.55 -12.51 6.75
CA LEU A 225 -8.94 -13.78 6.14
C LEU A 225 -7.75 -14.72 5.98
N GLU A 226 -6.58 -14.21 5.63
CA GLU A 226 -5.36 -15.01 5.55
C GLU A 226 -5.00 -15.69 6.88
N GLY A 227 -5.33 -15.07 8.01
CA GLY A 227 -5.17 -15.67 9.32
C GLY A 227 -5.96 -16.96 9.51
N LEU A 228 -7.06 -17.12 8.77
CA LEU A 228 -7.91 -18.29 8.82
C LEU A 228 -7.51 -19.38 7.79
N THR A 229 -7.00 -18.96 6.63
CA THR A 229 -6.94 -19.82 5.44
C THR A 229 -5.53 -20.06 4.90
N LEU A 230 -4.55 -19.25 5.29
CA LEU A 230 -3.20 -19.36 4.75
C LEU A 230 -2.30 -20.18 5.67
N ASP A 231 -1.60 -21.16 5.11
CA ASP A 231 -0.60 -21.94 5.84
C ASP A 231 0.47 -21.05 6.47
N ARG A 232 0.88 -21.41 7.68
CA ARG A 232 1.83 -20.64 8.51
C ARG A 232 3.17 -20.38 7.81
N GLU A 233 3.75 -21.40 7.18
CA GLU A 233 5.07 -21.29 6.57
C GLU A 233 4.99 -20.53 5.22
N VAL A 234 3.92 -20.75 4.46
CA VAL A 234 3.64 -19.96 3.25
C VAL A 234 3.46 -18.49 3.59
N ARG A 235 2.71 -18.20 4.68
CA ARG A 235 2.54 -16.84 5.17
C ARG A 235 3.87 -16.20 5.58
N ALA A 236 4.71 -16.95 6.30
CA ALA A 236 6.03 -16.45 6.73
C ALA A 236 6.93 -16.12 5.53
N ILE A 237 6.99 -16.96 4.49
CA ILE A 237 7.75 -16.69 3.27
C ILE A 237 7.20 -15.44 2.57
N ARG A 238 5.87 -15.36 2.40
CA ARG A 238 5.23 -14.23 1.77
C ARG A 238 5.50 -12.93 2.53
N ASP A 239 5.28 -12.88 3.84
CA ASP A 239 5.42 -11.67 4.66
C ASP A 239 6.87 -11.21 4.80
N ASN A 240 7.82 -12.15 4.92
CA ASN A 240 9.23 -11.82 5.12
C ASN A 240 10.01 -11.62 3.81
N PHE A 241 9.54 -12.11 2.69
CA PHE A 241 10.25 -12.00 1.42
C PHE A 241 9.39 -11.35 0.32
N VAL A 242 8.25 -11.96 -0.05
CA VAL A 242 7.50 -11.53 -1.24
C VAL A 242 6.93 -10.12 -1.07
N THR A 243 6.25 -9.86 0.04
CA THR A 243 5.65 -8.55 0.34
C THR A 243 6.68 -7.42 0.36
N PRO A 244 7.80 -7.50 1.12
CA PRO A 244 8.77 -6.42 1.16
C PRO A 244 9.52 -6.24 -0.17
N GLN A 245 9.83 -7.32 -0.89
CA GLN A 245 10.48 -7.22 -2.20
C GLN A 245 9.55 -6.58 -3.24
N TYR A 246 8.31 -7.05 -3.34
CA TYR A 246 7.31 -6.45 -4.23
C TYR A 246 7.13 -4.95 -3.92
N SER A 247 6.94 -4.61 -2.65
CA SER A 247 6.70 -3.23 -2.23
C SER A 247 7.88 -2.32 -2.53
N LYS A 248 9.10 -2.77 -2.27
CA LYS A 248 10.34 -2.03 -2.60
C LYS A 248 10.51 -1.84 -4.10
N LEU A 249 10.33 -2.90 -4.89
CA LEU A 249 10.47 -2.83 -6.34
C LEU A 249 9.42 -1.91 -6.95
N LEU A 250 8.17 -2.01 -6.51
CA LEU A 250 7.10 -1.12 -6.96
C LEU A 250 7.35 0.34 -6.55
N TYR A 251 7.77 0.58 -5.30
CA TYR A 251 8.11 1.91 -4.79
C TYR A 251 9.22 2.57 -5.64
N ASN A 252 10.20 1.78 -6.04
CA ASN A 252 11.35 2.22 -6.83
C ASN A 252 11.07 2.34 -8.35
N GLY A 253 9.85 2.05 -8.81
CA GLY A 253 9.50 2.12 -10.23
C GLY A 253 9.93 0.91 -11.07
N MET A 254 10.27 -0.19 -10.42
CA MET A 254 10.81 -1.41 -11.05
C MET A 254 9.73 -2.46 -11.37
N TYR A 255 8.48 -2.03 -11.62
CA TYR A 255 7.36 -2.96 -11.85
C TYR A 255 7.56 -3.87 -13.06
N PHE A 256 8.19 -3.38 -14.13
CA PHE A 256 8.43 -4.11 -15.38
C PHE A 256 9.81 -4.77 -15.46
N THR A 257 10.53 -4.90 -14.36
CA THR A 257 11.85 -5.55 -14.32
C THR A 257 11.72 -7.06 -14.11
N PRO A 258 12.73 -7.87 -14.53
CA PRO A 258 12.71 -9.32 -14.38
C PRO A 258 12.56 -9.78 -12.93
N GLU A 259 13.23 -9.09 -11.98
CA GLU A 259 13.12 -9.42 -10.56
C GLU A 259 11.72 -9.14 -10.00
N CYS A 260 11.04 -8.10 -10.48
CA CYS A 260 9.65 -7.85 -10.07
C CYS A 260 8.69 -8.87 -10.69
N GLU A 261 8.92 -9.29 -11.92
CA GLU A 261 8.16 -10.35 -12.57
C GLU A 261 8.31 -11.67 -11.79
N TYR A 262 9.54 -12.02 -11.41
CA TYR A 262 9.81 -13.19 -10.58
C TYR A 262 9.07 -13.12 -9.22
N VAL A 263 9.17 -12.01 -8.50
CA VAL A 263 8.47 -11.82 -7.22
C VAL A 263 6.95 -11.88 -7.41
N ARG A 264 6.41 -11.28 -8.46
CA ARG A 264 4.97 -11.33 -8.77
C ARG A 264 4.47 -12.74 -9.04
N SER A 265 5.29 -13.61 -9.64
CA SER A 265 4.91 -15.00 -9.89
C SER A 265 4.63 -15.79 -8.61
N MET A 266 5.20 -15.36 -7.48
CA MET A 266 5.02 -15.98 -6.16
C MET A 266 3.70 -15.57 -5.47
N ILE A 267 3.03 -14.52 -5.95
CA ILE A 267 1.81 -14.00 -5.31
C ILE A 267 0.67 -15.01 -5.44
N GLN A 268 0.34 -15.40 -6.67
CA GLN A 268 -0.82 -16.24 -6.94
C GLN A 268 -0.81 -17.58 -6.20
N PRO A 269 0.30 -18.34 -6.12
CA PRO A 269 0.34 -19.58 -5.35
C PRO A 269 -0.03 -19.40 -3.88
N SER A 270 0.40 -18.29 -3.25
CA SER A 270 0.05 -18.00 -1.86
C SER A 270 -1.42 -17.64 -1.65
N GLN A 271 -2.14 -17.29 -2.72
CA GLN A 271 -3.52 -16.80 -2.64
C GLN A 271 -4.57 -17.84 -3.03
N ASN A 272 -4.17 -19.01 -3.50
CA ASN A 272 -5.11 -20.03 -3.98
C ASN A 272 -6.12 -20.47 -2.92
N THR A 273 -5.72 -20.50 -1.64
CA THR A 273 -6.55 -20.89 -0.50
C THR A 273 -7.21 -19.70 0.21
N VAL A 274 -6.95 -18.45 -0.21
CA VAL A 274 -7.52 -17.28 0.44
C VAL A 274 -8.93 -17.01 -0.12
N ASN A 275 -9.87 -17.87 0.31
CA ASN A 275 -11.29 -17.86 -0.08
C ASN A 275 -12.16 -17.76 1.17
N GLY A 276 -13.09 -16.82 1.20
CA GLY A 276 -13.98 -16.68 2.34
C GLY A 276 -14.58 -15.29 2.47
N VAL A 277 -15.15 -15.03 3.62
CA VAL A 277 -15.94 -13.85 3.92
C VAL A 277 -15.44 -13.18 5.19
N VAL A 278 -15.31 -11.86 5.15
CA VAL A 278 -14.93 -11.04 6.30
C VAL A 278 -16.02 -9.98 6.54
N ARG A 279 -16.51 -9.91 7.77
CA ARG A 279 -17.40 -8.84 8.25
C ARG A 279 -16.54 -7.80 8.96
N ALA A 280 -16.69 -6.55 8.59
CA ALA A 280 -15.92 -5.45 9.14
C ALA A 280 -16.79 -4.23 9.44
N ARG A 281 -16.24 -3.33 10.24
CA ARG A 281 -16.86 -2.08 10.69
C ARG A 281 -15.91 -0.93 10.53
N CYS A 282 -16.34 0.13 9.87
CA CYS A 282 -15.66 1.43 9.91
C CYS A 282 -16.32 2.36 10.92
N TYR A 283 -15.51 3.05 11.69
CA TYR A 283 -15.98 4.03 12.66
C TYR A 283 -14.88 5.01 13.03
N LYS A 284 -15.10 6.30 12.84
CA LYS A 284 -14.25 7.41 13.31
C LYS A 284 -12.74 7.16 13.12
N GLY A 285 -12.33 6.96 11.88
CA GLY A 285 -10.92 6.80 11.49
C GLY A 285 -10.36 5.39 11.62
N SER A 286 -11.14 4.44 12.12
CA SER A 286 -10.68 3.06 12.33
C SER A 286 -11.50 2.03 11.56
N ILE A 287 -10.88 0.87 11.34
CA ILE A 287 -11.54 -0.35 10.88
C ILE A 287 -11.40 -1.43 11.94
N SER A 288 -12.49 -2.14 12.22
CA SER A 288 -12.56 -3.29 13.13
C SER A 288 -13.10 -4.50 12.40
N ILE A 289 -12.51 -5.66 12.65
CA ILE A 289 -13.03 -6.93 12.14
C ILE A 289 -14.08 -7.48 13.09
N LEU A 290 -15.25 -7.78 12.56
CA LEU A 290 -16.38 -8.34 13.34
C LEU A 290 -16.42 -9.87 13.27
N GLY A 291 -15.78 -10.47 12.26
CA GLY A 291 -15.70 -11.91 12.10
C GLY A 291 -15.29 -12.31 10.69
N ARG A 292 -14.89 -13.55 10.56
CA ARG A 292 -14.43 -14.17 9.30
C ARG A 292 -14.93 -15.60 9.21
N SER A 293 -15.09 -16.07 7.98
CA SER A 293 -15.45 -17.47 7.72
C SER A 293 -14.95 -17.94 6.36
N SER A 294 -14.63 -19.21 6.29
CA SER A 294 -14.39 -19.93 5.03
C SER A 294 -15.03 -21.31 5.15
N THR A 295 -15.70 -21.72 4.11
CA THR A 295 -16.37 -23.04 4.09
C THR A 295 -15.49 -24.15 3.55
N THR A 296 -14.45 -23.80 2.76
CA THR A 296 -13.62 -24.76 2.01
C THR A 296 -12.16 -24.74 2.42
N GLU A 297 -11.63 -23.61 2.84
CA GLU A 297 -10.18 -23.38 3.00
C GLU A 297 -9.76 -23.05 4.46
N LYS A 298 -10.66 -23.26 5.40
CA LYS A 298 -10.38 -23.00 6.81
C LYS A 298 -9.32 -23.99 7.34
N LEU A 299 -8.18 -23.46 7.78
CA LEU A 299 -7.12 -24.21 8.46
C LEU A 299 -7.27 -24.18 9.99
N TYR A 300 -8.07 -23.25 10.52
CA TYR A 300 -8.38 -23.19 11.94
C TYR A 300 -9.38 -24.29 12.33
N ASP A 301 -9.00 -25.12 13.30
CA ASP A 301 -9.89 -26.10 13.94
C ASP A 301 -10.18 -25.67 15.38
N ALA A 302 -11.46 -25.53 15.70
CA ALA A 302 -11.89 -25.10 17.01
C ALA A 302 -11.63 -26.16 18.11
N THR A 303 -11.66 -27.45 17.72
CA THR A 303 -11.40 -28.56 18.66
C THR A 303 -9.92 -28.66 19.00
N GLU A 304 -9.03 -28.50 18.01
CA GLU A 304 -7.58 -28.47 18.23
C GLU A 304 -7.13 -27.21 18.99
N SER A 305 -7.88 -26.10 18.84
CA SER A 305 -7.57 -24.81 19.45
C SER A 305 -8.23 -24.62 20.83
N SER A 306 -9.08 -25.57 21.25
CA SER A 306 -9.79 -25.46 22.51
C SER A 306 -8.83 -25.51 23.71
N MET A 307 -9.02 -24.60 24.64
CA MET A 307 -8.32 -24.63 25.94
C MET A 307 -9.11 -25.41 27.00
N ASP A 308 -10.38 -25.72 26.69
CA ASP A 308 -11.31 -26.40 27.61
C ASP A 308 -11.32 -27.91 27.40
N GLU A 309 -10.94 -28.38 26.23
CA GLU A 309 -10.93 -29.80 25.86
C GLU A 309 -9.51 -30.23 25.43
N LEU A 310 -9.05 -31.35 25.99
CA LEU A 310 -7.75 -31.95 25.63
C LEU A 310 -7.95 -32.84 24.38
N THR A 311 -8.23 -32.21 23.25
CA THR A 311 -8.38 -32.86 21.94
C THR A 311 -7.34 -32.33 20.97
N GLY A 312 -7.04 -33.08 19.91
CA GLY A 312 -6.17 -32.64 18.83
C GLY A 312 -4.72 -33.12 18.92
N PHE A 313 -4.07 -33.00 20.07
CA PHE A 313 -2.75 -33.57 20.33
C PHE A 313 -2.54 -33.94 21.81
N GLU A 314 -1.64 -34.87 22.07
CA GLU A 314 -1.28 -35.23 23.45
C GLU A 314 -0.41 -34.12 24.07
N PRO A 315 -0.80 -33.54 25.24
CA PRO A 315 -0.01 -32.47 25.89
C PRO A 315 1.43 -32.89 26.21
N GLN A 316 1.69 -34.18 26.35
CA GLN A 316 3.03 -34.74 26.58
C GLN A 316 3.99 -34.51 25.42
N ASP A 317 3.48 -34.42 24.16
CA ASP A 317 4.29 -34.17 22.97
C ASP A 317 4.93 -32.78 23.03
N ALA A 318 4.25 -31.82 23.64
CA ALA A 318 4.81 -30.49 23.89
C ALA A 318 6.05 -30.53 24.78
N SER A 319 6.12 -31.46 25.76
CA SER A 319 7.28 -31.61 26.63
C SER A 319 8.52 -32.03 25.86
N GLY A 320 8.37 -32.99 24.92
CA GLY A 320 9.46 -33.43 24.05
C GLY A 320 9.92 -32.31 23.12
N PHE A 321 9.00 -31.62 22.49
CA PHE A 321 9.28 -30.46 21.63
C PHE A 321 10.03 -29.36 22.40
N ILE A 322 9.56 -28.97 23.59
CA ILE A 322 10.20 -27.98 24.44
C ILE A 322 11.61 -28.40 24.84
N ALA A 323 11.80 -29.67 25.21
CA ALA A 323 13.11 -30.20 25.60
C ALA A 323 14.14 -30.06 24.48
N VAL A 324 13.77 -30.40 23.24
CA VAL A 324 14.62 -30.24 22.05
C VAL A 324 14.93 -28.78 21.78
N GLN A 325 13.91 -27.91 21.77
CA GLN A 325 14.10 -26.46 21.57
C GLN A 325 14.97 -25.83 22.68
N ALA A 326 14.86 -26.33 23.89
CA ALA A 326 15.61 -25.83 25.04
C ALA A 326 17.13 -26.11 24.98
N ILE A 327 17.60 -27.07 24.18
CA ILE A 327 19.03 -27.43 24.08
C ILE A 327 19.87 -26.18 23.75
N ARG A 328 19.54 -25.50 22.68
CA ARG A 328 20.23 -24.28 22.24
C ARG A 328 20.15 -23.15 23.28
N ILE A 329 18.95 -22.95 23.81
CA ILE A 329 18.66 -21.84 24.74
C ILE A 329 19.38 -22.04 26.06
N LYS A 330 19.40 -23.29 26.63
CA LYS A 330 20.15 -23.65 27.81
C LYS A 330 21.64 -23.39 27.64
N LYS A 331 22.22 -23.81 26.51
CA LYS A 331 23.64 -23.60 26.21
C LYS A 331 24.01 -22.13 26.10
N TYR A 332 23.15 -21.31 25.50
CA TYR A 332 23.33 -19.86 25.51
C TYR A 332 23.26 -19.26 26.91
N GLY A 333 22.28 -19.68 27.73
CA GLY A 333 22.15 -19.21 29.11
C GLY A 333 23.33 -19.60 30.01
N GLU A 334 23.88 -20.81 29.86
CA GLU A 334 25.09 -21.25 30.55
C GLU A 334 26.27 -20.30 30.23
N LYS A 335 26.52 -20.08 28.93
CA LYS A 335 27.62 -19.22 28.49
C LYS A 335 27.45 -17.75 28.88
N ALA A 336 26.24 -17.23 28.87
CA ALA A 336 25.98 -15.87 29.34
C ALA A 336 26.34 -15.71 30.84
N ARG A 337 25.98 -16.68 31.67
CA ARG A 337 26.31 -16.69 33.09
C ARG A 337 27.81 -16.83 33.35
N GLU A 338 28.50 -17.75 32.64
CA GLU A 338 29.96 -17.91 32.72
C GLU A 338 30.70 -16.60 32.37
N GLY A 339 30.18 -15.85 31.38
CA GLY A 339 30.70 -14.54 30.98
C GLY A 339 30.32 -13.36 31.86
N GLY A 340 29.64 -13.60 33.00
CA GLY A 340 29.18 -12.55 33.90
C GLY A 340 28.00 -11.73 33.42
N ASN A 341 27.36 -12.12 32.29
CA ASN A 341 26.16 -11.48 31.79
C ASN A 341 24.92 -12.03 32.48
N THR A 342 24.19 -11.16 33.16
CA THR A 342 22.86 -11.49 33.64
C THR A 342 21.85 -11.22 32.55
N LEU A 343 21.09 -12.26 32.15
CA LEU A 343 19.93 -12.05 31.25
C LEU A 343 18.86 -11.33 32.09
N THR A 344 18.74 -10.04 31.89
CA THR A 344 17.73 -9.17 32.53
C THR A 344 16.62 -8.81 31.55
N LEU A 345 15.42 -8.57 32.11
CA LEU A 345 14.29 -8.00 31.34
C LEU A 345 14.54 -6.53 31.05
#